data_9396006a486784997e4bd61134b8d873
#
_entry.id   9396006a486784997e4bd61134b8d873
#
_cell.length_a   1.000
_cell.length_b   1.000
_cell.length_c   1.000
_cell.angle_alpha   90.00
_cell.angle_beta   90.00
_cell.angle_gamma   90.00
#
_symmetry.space_group_name_H-M   'P 1'
#
loop_
_entity.id
_entity.type
_entity.pdbx_description
1 polymer ?
#
loop_
_entity_poly.entity_id
_entity_poly.type
_entity_poly.pdbx_seq_one_letter_code
_entity_poly.pdbx_strand_id
1 'polypeptide(L)'
;MQLKKKLVSIALGTMLISGISATASMADTQSQEANAQYRTQISAFKTANTAYREARASIKATFASAKASAVATKNAALSAATTEEQKVQARTAFKEAIAQAKATRDQAIAALGAKPVKPVKPN
;
A
#
# COMPACT_ATOMS: atom_id res chain seq x y z
N MET A 1 6.77 -19.92 -12.05
CA MET A 1 6.03 -18.73 -12.49
C MET A 1 6.64 -17.49 -11.89
N GLN A 2 7.26 -16.67 -12.71
CA GLN A 2 7.76 -15.40 -12.23
C GLN A 2 6.61 -14.41 -12.17
N LEU A 3 6.22 -14.06 -10.96
CA LEU A 3 5.34 -12.92 -10.73
C LEU A 3 6.13 -11.66 -11.11
N LYS A 4 5.80 -11.08 -12.26
CA LYS A 4 6.29 -9.76 -12.59
C LYS A 4 5.74 -8.79 -11.56
N LYS A 5 6.58 -8.40 -10.62
CA LYS A 5 6.27 -7.29 -9.72
C LYS A 5 6.18 -6.04 -10.57
N LYS A 6 4.98 -5.60 -10.87
CA LYS A 6 4.78 -4.24 -11.36
C LYS A 6 5.08 -3.31 -10.20
N LEU A 7 6.29 -2.82 -10.15
CA LEU A 7 6.64 -1.67 -9.34
C LEU A 7 5.88 -0.49 -9.91
N VAL A 8 4.77 -0.15 -9.28
CA VAL A 8 4.17 1.15 -9.49
C VAL A 8 5.05 2.13 -8.74
N SER A 9 6.05 2.66 -9.43
CA SER A 9 6.76 3.83 -8.94
C SER A 9 5.79 4.98 -8.96
N ILE A 10 5.24 5.30 -7.79
CA ILE A 10 4.58 6.59 -7.61
C ILE A 10 5.71 7.59 -7.53
N ALA A 11 6.06 8.19 -8.65
CA ALA A 11 6.90 9.36 -8.66
C ALA A 11 6.13 10.46 -7.94
N LEU A 12 6.51 10.72 -6.70
CA LEU A 12 6.16 11.96 -6.04
C LEU A 12 6.86 13.07 -6.81
N GLY A 13 6.15 13.65 -7.78
CA GLY A 13 6.59 14.84 -8.44
C GLY A 13 6.69 15.95 -7.41
N THR A 14 7.89 16.23 -6.97
CA THR A 14 8.17 17.48 -6.29
C THR A 14 7.96 18.59 -7.33
N MET A 15 6.80 19.21 -7.30
CA MET A 15 6.61 20.46 -8.02
C MET A 15 7.43 21.54 -7.35
N LEU A 16 8.61 21.76 -7.89
CA LEU A 16 9.35 22.98 -7.64
C LEU A 16 8.57 24.12 -8.30
N ILE A 17 7.79 24.80 -7.50
CA ILE A 17 7.22 26.08 -7.94
C ILE A 17 8.34 27.09 -7.85
N SER A 18 8.96 27.37 -9.00
CA SER A 18 9.88 28.49 -9.10
C SER A 18 9.14 29.78 -8.74
N GLY A 19 9.66 30.46 -7.74
CA GLY A 19 9.07 31.67 -7.21
C GLY A 19 8.89 32.73 -8.28
N ILE A 20 7.68 33.11 -8.50
CA ILE A 20 7.34 34.27 -9.28
C ILE A 20 7.59 35.47 -8.40
N SER A 21 8.44 36.39 -8.89
CA SER A 21 8.67 37.66 -8.22
C SER A 21 7.33 38.37 -8.04
N ALA A 22 6.89 38.46 -6.79
CA ALA A 22 5.69 39.20 -6.47
C ALA A 22 5.97 40.69 -6.61
N THR A 23 5.44 41.29 -7.64
CA THR A 23 5.25 42.74 -7.61
C THR A 23 4.23 43.03 -6.51
N ALA A 24 4.65 43.96 -5.67
CA ALA A 24 3.95 44.39 -4.52
C ALA A 24 2.45 44.49 -4.70
N SER A 25 1.74 43.95 -3.91
CA SER A 25 0.40 44.24 -3.69
C SER A 25 -0.52 43.18 -3.94
N MET A 26 -1.21 42.89 -3.34
CA MET A 26 -2.57 42.37 -3.26
C MET A 26 -2.51 41.14 -2.42
N ALA A 27 -2.71 41.39 -1.12
CA ALA A 27 -3.07 40.35 -0.16
C ALA A 27 -4.13 39.39 -0.75
N ASP A 28 -5.04 39.93 -1.60
CA ASP A 28 -6.07 39.16 -2.29
C ASP A 28 -5.49 38.21 -3.33
N THR A 29 -4.48 38.64 -4.10
CA THR A 29 -3.83 37.78 -5.10
C THR A 29 -3.04 36.65 -4.42
N GLN A 30 -2.33 36.95 -3.34
CA GLN A 30 -1.61 35.94 -2.56
C GLN A 30 -2.58 34.93 -1.91
N SER A 31 -3.70 35.41 -1.39
CA SER A 31 -4.73 34.53 -0.83
C SER A 31 -5.35 33.64 -1.91
N GLN A 32 -5.58 34.16 -3.10
CA GLN A 32 -6.11 33.40 -4.23
C GLN A 32 -5.11 32.35 -4.71
N GLU A 33 -3.84 32.70 -4.80
CA GLU A 33 -2.77 31.78 -5.16
C GLU A 33 -2.62 30.67 -4.11
N ALA A 34 -2.61 31.02 -2.82
CA ALA A 34 -2.52 30.06 -1.74
C ALA A 34 -3.72 29.10 -1.74
N ASN A 35 -4.92 29.60 -2.00
CA ASN A 35 -6.12 28.78 -2.10
C ASN A 35 -6.07 27.88 -3.34
N ALA A 36 -5.57 28.36 -4.47
CA ALA A 36 -5.40 27.56 -5.68
C ALA A 36 -4.39 26.44 -5.46
N GLN A 37 -3.27 26.73 -4.82
CA GLN A 37 -2.26 25.73 -4.44
C GLN A 37 -2.85 24.69 -3.49
N TYR A 38 -3.61 25.14 -2.51
CA TYR A 38 -4.28 24.23 -1.57
C TYR A 38 -5.24 23.28 -2.29
N ARG A 39 -6.04 23.79 -3.23
CA ARG A 39 -6.95 22.94 -4.03
C ARG A 39 -6.18 21.90 -4.84
N THR A 40 -5.07 22.28 -5.44
CA THR A 40 -4.18 21.35 -6.16
C THR A 40 -3.62 20.28 -5.24
N GLN A 41 -3.16 20.69 -4.06
CA GLN A 41 -2.63 19.78 -3.05
C GLN A 41 -3.71 18.81 -2.53
N ILE A 42 -4.93 19.30 -2.31
CA ILE A 42 -6.06 18.45 -1.91
C ILE A 42 -6.40 17.43 -2.99
N SER A 43 -6.41 17.85 -4.26
CA SER A 43 -6.65 16.95 -5.37
C SER A 43 -5.57 15.86 -5.44
N ALA A 44 -4.32 16.23 -5.33
CA ALA A 44 -3.20 15.29 -5.30
C ALA A 44 -3.28 14.35 -4.09
N PHE A 45 -3.64 14.90 -2.92
CA PHE A 45 -3.84 14.08 -1.72
C PHE A 45 -4.96 13.06 -1.90
N LYS A 46 -6.08 13.45 -2.46
CA LYS A 46 -7.21 12.53 -2.71
C LYS A 46 -6.80 11.38 -3.61
N THR A 47 -6.09 11.68 -4.70
CA THR A 47 -5.58 10.67 -5.63
C THR A 47 -4.60 9.73 -4.93
N ALA A 48 -3.63 10.28 -4.22
CA ALA A 48 -2.62 9.49 -3.50
C ALA A 48 -3.26 8.64 -2.39
N ASN A 49 -4.22 9.19 -1.66
CA ASN A 49 -4.91 8.48 -0.59
C ASN A 49 -5.77 7.33 -1.13
N THR A 50 -6.45 7.55 -2.24
CA THR A 50 -7.22 6.49 -2.91
C THR A 50 -6.30 5.36 -3.36
N ALA A 51 -5.20 5.69 -4.03
CA ALA A 51 -4.20 4.71 -4.47
C ALA A 51 -3.62 3.93 -3.28
N TYR A 52 -3.30 4.62 -2.19
CA TYR A 52 -2.78 3.99 -0.98
C TYR A 52 -3.79 3.01 -0.36
N ARG A 53 -5.05 3.42 -0.25
CA ARG A 53 -6.12 2.58 0.29
C ARG A 53 -6.39 1.36 -0.59
N GLU A 54 -6.40 1.53 -1.90
CA GLU A 54 -6.57 0.42 -2.84
C GLU A 54 -5.41 -0.56 -2.76
N ALA A 55 -4.18 -0.06 -2.69
CA ALA A 55 -3.00 -0.88 -2.54
C ALA A 55 -3.03 -1.68 -1.23
N ARG A 56 -3.43 -1.05 -0.12
CA ARG A 56 -3.59 -1.77 1.15
C ARG A 56 -4.68 -2.82 1.10
N ALA A 57 -5.80 -2.52 0.46
CA ALA A 57 -6.90 -3.48 0.29
C ALA A 57 -6.45 -4.68 -0.54
N SER A 58 -5.68 -4.45 -1.60
CA SER A 58 -5.09 -5.50 -2.43
C SER A 58 -4.12 -6.38 -1.63
N ILE A 59 -3.26 -5.79 -0.82
CA ILE A 59 -2.32 -6.52 0.05
C ILE A 59 -3.10 -7.41 1.05
N LYS A 60 -4.13 -6.86 1.66
CA LYS A 60 -4.99 -7.58 2.59
C LYS A 60 -5.69 -8.76 1.92
N ALA A 61 -6.22 -8.54 0.71
CA ALA A 61 -6.87 -9.59 -0.07
C ALA A 61 -5.90 -10.70 -0.46
N THR A 62 -4.70 -10.35 -0.89
CA THR A 62 -3.63 -11.31 -1.22
C THR A 62 -3.24 -12.15 0.00
N PHE A 63 -3.09 -11.51 1.15
CA PHE A 63 -2.79 -12.22 2.39
C PHE A 63 -3.91 -13.18 2.79
N ALA A 64 -5.15 -12.73 2.72
CA ALA A 64 -6.31 -13.57 3.03
C ALA A 64 -6.40 -14.78 2.09
N SER A 65 -6.12 -14.57 0.81
CA SER A 65 -6.09 -15.64 -0.19
C SER A 65 -4.97 -16.64 0.07
N ALA A 66 -3.79 -16.17 0.44
CA ALA A 66 -2.65 -17.02 0.79
C ALA A 66 -2.95 -17.84 2.05
N LYS A 67 -3.59 -17.26 3.06
CA LYS A 67 -4.04 -17.97 4.25
C LYS A 67 -5.05 -19.08 3.90
N ALA A 68 -6.04 -18.73 3.09
CA ALA A 68 -7.08 -19.69 2.68
C ALA A 68 -6.47 -20.87 1.92
N SER A 69 -5.53 -20.61 1.02
CA SER A 69 -4.80 -21.66 0.29
C SER A 69 -3.97 -22.55 1.24
N ALA A 70 -3.30 -21.94 2.21
CA ALA A 70 -2.51 -22.67 3.19
C ALA A 70 -3.40 -23.59 4.05
N VAL A 71 -4.56 -23.11 4.47
CA VAL A 71 -5.55 -23.90 5.23
C VAL A 71 -6.06 -25.07 4.37
N ALA A 72 -6.43 -24.82 3.12
CA ALA A 72 -6.92 -25.85 2.21
C ALA A 72 -5.85 -26.94 1.97
N THR A 73 -4.60 -26.53 1.74
CA THR A 73 -3.48 -27.46 1.55
C THR A 73 -3.24 -28.29 2.81
N LYS A 74 -3.26 -27.65 3.99
CA LYS A 74 -3.11 -28.36 5.26
C LYS A 74 -4.22 -29.40 5.46
N ASN A 75 -5.46 -29.02 5.23
CA ASN A 75 -6.61 -29.90 5.41
C ASN A 75 -6.57 -31.11 4.47
N ALA A 76 -6.19 -30.85 3.18
CA ALA A 76 -6.01 -31.92 2.21
C ALA A 76 -4.88 -32.89 2.64
N ALA A 77 -3.75 -32.33 3.08
CA ALA A 77 -2.62 -33.14 3.54
C ALA A 77 -2.94 -33.93 4.79
N LEU A 78 -3.69 -33.39 5.74
CA LEU A 78 -4.12 -34.08 6.94
C LEU A 78 -5.11 -35.20 6.60
N SER A 79 -6.01 -34.98 5.66
CA SER A 79 -6.97 -36.01 5.21
C SER A 79 -6.28 -37.17 4.51
N ALA A 80 -5.20 -36.88 3.76
CA ALA A 80 -4.43 -37.90 3.07
C ALA A 80 -3.38 -38.58 3.97
N ALA A 81 -3.08 -38.02 5.14
CA ALA A 81 -2.05 -38.51 6.04
C ALA A 81 -2.45 -39.83 6.69
N THR A 82 -1.56 -40.80 6.61
CA THR A 82 -1.73 -42.13 7.23
C THR A 82 -0.81 -42.34 8.43
N THR A 83 0.18 -41.49 8.61
CA THR A 83 1.17 -41.56 9.70
C THR A 83 1.20 -40.26 10.49
N GLU A 84 1.65 -40.33 11.74
CA GLU A 84 1.84 -39.13 12.57
C GLU A 84 2.93 -38.20 11.99
N GLU A 85 3.96 -38.76 11.36
CA GLU A 85 5.01 -37.96 10.68
C GLU A 85 4.42 -37.11 9.55
N GLN A 86 3.54 -37.67 8.73
CA GLN A 86 2.85 -36.96 7.66
C GLN A 86 1.95 -35.85 8.22
N LYS A 87 1.29 -36.07 9.32
CA LYS A 87 0.49 -35.02 9.99
C LYS A 87 1.36 -33.88 10.52
N VAL A 88 2.50 -34.21 11.11
CA VAL A 88 3.47 -33.19 11.58
C VAL A 88 4.02 -32.40 10.41
N GLN A 89 4.37 -33.05 9.31
CA GLN A 89 4.84 -32.38 8.09
C GLN A 89 3.79 -31.41 7.53
N ALA A 90 2.53 -31.83 7.51
CA ALA A 90 1.43 -30.99 7.05
C ALA A 90 1.29 -29.71 7.90
N ARG A 91 1.38 -29.84 9.21
CA ARG A 91 1.31 -28.72 10.14
C ARG A 91 2.51 -27.79 10.03
N THR A 92 3.71 -28.37 9.86
CA THR A 92 4.95 -27.60 9.68
C THR A 92 4.90 -26.81 8.38
N ALA A 93 4.50 -27.44 7.28
CA ALA A 93 4.33 -26.77 6.00
C ALA A 93 3.30 -25.64 6.08
N PHE A 94 2.22 -25.83 6.82
CA PHE A 94 1.24 -24.78 7.07
C PHE A 94 1.83 -23.59 7.81
N LYS A 95 2.58 -23.84 8.87
CA LYS A 95 3.25 -22.76 9.64
C LYS A 95 4.21 -21.97 8.77
N GLU A 96 4.98 -22.65 7.93
CA GLU A 96 5.91 -22.01 7.00
C GLU A 96 5.16 -21.17 5.96
N ALA A 97 4.08 -21.69 5.40
CA ALA A 97 3.26 -20.98 4.42
C ALA A 97 2.65 -19.70 5.02
N ILE A 98 2.16 -19.77 6.25
CA ILE A 98 1.64 -18.59 6.97
C ILE A 98 2.75 -17.59 7.27
N ALA A 99 3.92 -18.06 7.69
CA ALA A 99 5.08 -17.18 7.93
C ALA A 99 5.51 -16.45 6.66
N GLN A 100 5.57 -17.14 5.52
CA GLN A 100 5.86 -16.52 4.23
C GLN A 100 4.79 -15.51 3.82
N ALA A 101 3.52 -15.84 4.01
CA ALA A 101 2.42 -14.93 3.70
C ALA A 101 2.50 -13.64 4.53
N LYS A 102 2.83 -13.76 5.82
CA LYS A 102 3.06 -12.60 6.70
C LYS A 102 4.25 -11.76 6.24
N ALA A 103 5.37 -12.39 5.90
CA ALA A 103 6.55 -11.70 5.42
C ALA A 103 6.27 -10.95 4.11
N THR A 104 5.57 -11.58 3.17
CA THR A 104 5.17 -10.95 1.91
C THR A 104 4.25 -9.76 2.16
N ARG A 105 3.27 -9.91 3.05
CA ARG A 105 2.39 -8.82 3.47
C ARG A 105 3.18 -7.64 4.04
N ASP A 106 4.07 -7.92 4.98
CA ASP A 106 4.83 -6.88 5.68
C ASP A 106 5.78 -6.15 4.72
N GLN A 107 6.41 -6.87 3.80
CA GLN A 107 7.23 -6.27 2.74
C GLN A 107 6.40 -5.40 1.80
N ALA A 108 5.22 -5.84 1.43
CA ALA A 108 4.33 -5.08 0.56
C ALA A 108 3.83 -3.80 1.24
N ILE A 109 3.50 -3.87 2.54
CA ILE A 109 3.12 -2.69 3.34
C ILE A 109 4.30 -1.72 3.44
N ALA A 110 5.50 -2.21 3.71
CA ALA A 110 6.70 -1.38 3.78
C ALA A 110 6.99 -0.69 2.43
N ALA A 111 6.75 -1.38 1.32
CA ALA A 111 6.94 -0.82 -0.02
C ALA A 111 5.95 0.30 -0.38
N LEU A 112 4.81 0.37 0.30
CA LEU A 112 3.85 1.47 0.10
C LEU A 112 4.37 2.82 0.62
N GLY A 113 5.31 2.79 1.55
CA GLY A 113 5.77 3.98 2.22
C GLY A 113 4.74 4.57 3.18
N ALA A 114 4.91 5.85 3.50
CA ALA A 114 4.06 6.54 4.44
C ALA A 114 2.65 6.78 3.88
N LYS A 115 1.66 6.74 4.77
CA LYS A 115 0.30 7.13 4.42
C LYS A 115 0.27 8.60 3.99
N PRO A 116 -0.42 8.95 2.88
CA PRO A 116 -0.57 10.34 2.49
C PRO A 116 -1.15 11.21 3.60
N VAL A 117 -0.61 12.40 3.75
CA VAL A 117 -1.02 13.37 4.77
C VAL A 117 -1.86 14.46 4.12
N LYS A 118 -3.00 14.75 4.74
CA LYS A 118 -3.89 15.81 4.25
C LYS A 118 -3.19 17.17 4.36
N PRO A 119 -3.17 17.97 3.28
CA PRO A 119 -2.64 19.33 3.33
C PRO A 119 -3.38 20.21 4.33
N VAL A 120 -2.63 21.16 4.90
CA VAL A 120 -3.20 22.13 5.82
C VAL A 120 -3.78 23.30 5.01
N LYS A 121 -5.01 23.68 5.34
CA LYS A 121 -5.66 24.83 4.71
C LYS A 121 -4.91 26.11 5.08
N PRO A 122 -4.58 26.98 4.11
CA PRO A 122 -3.99 28.28 4.42
C PRO A 122 -4.99 29.16 5.18
N ASN A 123 -4.45 30.00 6.07
CA ASN A 123 -5.23 30.95 6.85
C ASN A 123 -5.63 32.16 6.01
#